data_475ac4f57340efbefb46940183c27931
#
_entry.id   475ac4f57340efbefb46940183c27931
#
_cell.length_a   1.000
_cell.length_b   1.000
_cell.length_c   1.000
_cell.angle_alpha   90.00
_cell.angle_beta   90.00
_cell.angle_gamma   90.00
#
_symmetry.space_group_name_H-M   'P 1'
#
loop_
_entity.id
_entity.type
_entity.pdbx_description
1 polymer ?
#
loop_
_entity_poly.entity_id
_entity_poly.type
_entity_poly.pdbx_seq_one_letter_code
_entity_poly.pdbx_strand_id
1 'polypeptide(L)'
;MRYYDVISADGTKLRAWTNDADGPTVLLSNGLGTNPHAWPSFLNPDCGVRVISWNHRGTGGSARPVDDRVDLDAFVEDAIAVMDHAGVTTATVASWSAGVTVAFELAGRHPERVNGILAVAGVPGNTFATMLAPIKVPPFIAKKLMVGLARSGGFSGHVIAPITKRIPWTKATANMLRWSRLINPAADAAELRTLLQEFCTTHPSWYAKLALGVSEHQRVSLSSIAIPTTFISGRWDMLTGARDMLSASQRVAGSRYRELASTHFIPVEFPHIVLDELKLLLDRVAA
;
A
#
# COMPACT_ATOMS: atom_id res chain seq x y z
N MET A 1 17.04 -8.26 -5.50
CA MET A 1 16.37 -6.94 -5.44
C MET A 1 17.41 -5.85 -5.66
N ARG A 2 17.11 -4.90 -6.55
CA ARG A 2 17.99 -3.79 -6.92
C ARG A 2 17.26 -2.46 -6.78
N TYR A 3 17.92 -1.47 -6.17
CA TYR A 3 17.42 -0.10 -6.07
C TYR A 3 17.97 0.79 -7.19
N TYR A 4 17.17 1.78 -7.61
CA TYR A 4 17.55 2.82 -8.57
C TYR A 4 16.79 4.11 -8.28
N ASP A 5 17.26 5.23 -8.84
CA ASP A 5 16.63 6.53 -8.63
C ASP A 5 15.77 6.89 -9.85
N VAL A 6 14.58 7.43 -9.60
CA VAL A 6 13.63 7.93 -10.61
C VAL A 6 13.29 9.37 -10.27
N ILE A 7 13.14 10.21 -11.27
CA ILE A 7 12.69 11.60 -11.08
C ILE A 7 11.23 11.68 -11.45
N SER A 8 10.39 12.08 -10.49
CA SER A 8 8.97 12.34 -10.70
C SER A 8 8.73 13.63 -11.50
N ALA A 9 7.48 13.84 -11.96
CA ALA A 9 7.11 14.97 -12.79
C ALA A 9 7.41 16.35 -12.16
N ASP A 10 7.35 16.45 -10.83
CA ASP A 10 7.68 17.66 -10.07
C ASP A 10 9.17 17.77 -9.69
N GLY A 11 10.04 16.92 -10.22
CA GLY A 11 11.46 16.87 -9.91
C GLY A 11 11.82 16.13 -8.63
N THR A 12 10.86 15.57 -7.91
CA THR A 12 11.13 14.79 -6.70
C THR A 12 11.87 13.50 -7.05
N LYS A 13 13.02 13.27 -6.38
CA LYS A 13 13.79 12.04 -6.55
C LYS A 13 13.18 10.91 -5.71
N LEU A 14 12.76 9.86 -6.38
CA LEU A 14 12.19 8.65 -5.80
C LEU A 14 13.24 7.54 -5.73
N ARG A 15 13.26 6.82 -4.63
CA ARG A 15 14.02 5.58 -4.49
C ARG A 15 13.13 4.42 -4.94
N ALA A 16 13.26 4.05 -6.20
CA ALA A 16 12.58 2.92 -6.81
C ALA A 16 13.37 1.62 -6.62
N TRP A 17 12.69 0.49 -6.83
CA TRP A 17 13.30 -0.83 -6.74
C TRP A 17 12.62 -1.85 -7.66
N THR A 18 13.34 -2.92 -7.96
CA THR A 18 12.85 -4.09 -8.69
C THR A 18 13.37 -5.35 -8.02
N ASN A 19 12.62 -6.45 -8.13
CA ASN A 19 13.10 -7.77 -7.69
C ASN A 19 14.06 -8.42 -8.69
N ASP A 20 14.20 -7.83 -9.89
CA ASP A 20 15.00 -8.36 -11.01
C ASP A 20 14.59 -9.80 -11.43
N ALA A 21 13.37 -10.22 -11.14
CA ALA A 21 12.83 -11.50 -11.59
C ALA A 21 12.33 -11.41 -13.05
N ASP A 22 12.19 -12.57 -13.68
CA ASP A 22 11.56 -12.71 -14.99
C ASP A 22 10.04 -12.87 -14.85
N GLY A 23 9.31 -12.57 -15.94
CA GLY A 23 7.87 -12.74 -16.02
C GLY A 23 7.10 -11.45 -16.34
N PRO A 24 5.76 -11.49 -16.30
CA PRO A 24 4.93 -10.31 -16.52
C PRO A 24 5.24 -9.21 -15.51
N THR A 25 5.28 -7.97 -16.00
CA THR A 25 5.61 -6.83 -15.13
C THR A 25 4.42 -6.41 -14.29
N VAL A 26 4.66 -6.29 -12.99
CA VAL A 26 3.72 -5.84 -11.99
C VAL A 26 4.21 -4.54 -11.36
N LEU A 27 3.41 -3.48 -11.43
CA LEU A 27 3.62 -2.27 -10.66
C LEU A 27 3.10 -2.50 -9.24
N LEU A 28 3.97 -2.35 -8.25
CA LEU A 28 3.58 -2.47 -6.85
C LEU A 28 3.36 -1.10 -6.23
N SER A 29 2.10 -0.75 -5.98
CA SER A 29 1.68 0.45 -5.26
C SER A 29 1.54 0.14 -3.77
N ASN A 30 2.51 0.56 -2.99
CA ASN A 30 2.71 0.12 -1.61
C ASN A 30 1.77 0.80 -0.61
N GLY A 31 1.61 0.21 0.57
CA GLY A 31 1.01 0.85 1.73
C GLY A 31 1.83 2.08 2.17
N LEU A 32 1.18 3.06 2.77
CA LEU A 32 1.77 4.34 3.08
C LEU A 32 3.03 4.23 3.94
N GLY A 33 4.15 4.75 3.45
CA GLY A 33 5.44 4.74 4.15
C GLY A 33 6.08 3.37 4.32
N THR A 34 5.54 2.33 3.69
CA THR A 34 6.08 0.97 3.76
C THR A 34 7.23 0.77 2.74
N ASN A 35 7.90 -0.36 2.83
CA ASN A 35 9.11 -0.71 2.12
C ASN A 35 8.98 -2.10 1.46
N PRO A 36 9.96 -2.57 0.67
CA PRO A 36 9.89 -3.86 -0.02
C PRO A 36 9.61 -5.07 0.88
N HIS A 37 10.09 -5.05 2.13
CA HIS A 37 9.92 -6.15 3.09
C HIS A 37 8.46 -6.38 3.53
N ALA A 38 7.55 -5.48 3.15
CA ALA A 38 6.12 -5.73 3.27
C ALA A 38 5.61 -6.88 2.35
N TRP A 39 6.40 -7.27 1.33
CA TRP A 39 6.00 -8.21 0.30
C TRP A 39 6.99 -9.36 0.12
N PRO A 40 7.22 -10.20 1.14
CA PRO A 40 8.29 -11.18 1.12
C PRO A 40 8.21 -12.17 -0.06
N SER A 41 7.01 -12.59 -0.50
CA SER A 41 6.88 -13.47 -1.66
C SER A 41 7.26 -12.81 -2.98
N PHE A 42 7.17 -11.49 -3.09
CA PHE A 42 7.55 -10.76 -4.32
C PHE A 42 9.05 -10.45 -4.38
N LEU A 43 9.74 -10.54 -3.26
CA LEU A 43 11.19 -10.39 -3.21
C LEU A 43 11.94 -11.65 -3.67
N ASN A 44 11.26 -12.81 -3.72
CA ASN A 44 11.84 -14.03 -4.26
C ASN A 44 12.05 -13.89 -5.78
N PRO A 45 13.29 -14.07 -6.31
CA PRO A 45 13.56 -14.04 -7.75
C PRO A 45 12.73 -15.05 -8.55
N ASP A 46 12.34 -16.17 -7.92
CA ASP A 46 11.57 -17.25 -8.55
C ASP A 46 10.05 -17.06 -8.40
N CYS A 47 9.59 -15.88 -8.00
CA CYS A 47 8.14 -15.63 -7.83
C CYS A 47 7.35 -15.67 -9.15
N GLY A 48 8.04 -15.56 -10.29
CA GLY A 48 7.44 -15.64 -11.63
C GLY A 48 6.79 -14.33 -12.10
N VAL A 49 7.08 -13.21 -11.43
CA VAL A 49 6.66 -11.87 -11.84
C VAL A 49 7.79 -10.87 -11.66
N ARG A 50 7.97 -9.97 -12.63
CA ARG A 50 8.88 -8.83 -12.49
C ARG A 50 8.17 -7.71 -11.75
N VAL A 51 8.65 -7.35 -10.57
CA VAL A 51 8.10 -6.25 -9.76
C VAL A 51 8.91 -4.97 -9.98
N ILE A 52 8.21 -3.87 -10.22
CA ILE A 52 8.73 -2.51 -10.14
C ILE A 52 7.92 -1.73 -9.09
N SER A 53 8.60 -0.93 -8.27
CA SER A 53 7.96 -0.17 -7.19
C SER A 53 8.84 0.99 -6.74
N TRP A 54 8.34 1.79 -5.81
CA TRP A 54 9.09 2.91 -5.22
C TRP A 54 8.72 3.09 -3.73
N ASN A 55 9.61 3.73 -3.01
CA ASN A 55 9.30 4.23 -1.69
C ASN A 55 8.62 5.61 -1.82
N HIS A 56 7.59 5.86 -1.04
CA HIS A 56 6.88 7.12 -1.08
C HIS A 56 7.79 8.31 -0.80
N ARG A 57 7.43 9.47 -1.30
CA ARG A 57 8.11 10.76 -1.09
C ARG A 57 8.49 10.96 0.37
N GLY A 58 9.78 11.23 0.64
CA GLY A 58 10.33 11.42 2.00
C GLY A 58 10.41 10.16 2.86
N THR A 59 10.30 8.96 2.26
CA THR A 59 10.46 7.68 2.97
C THR A 59 11.50 6.80 2.26
N GLY A 60 12.16 5.89 3.00
CA GLY A 60 12.99 4.83 2.45
C GLY A 60 14.05 5.26 1.43
N GLY A 61 14.61 6.48 1.57
CA GLY A 61 15.61 7.03 0.65
C GLY A 61 15.04 7.89 -0.50
N SER A 62 13.71 7.98 -0.66
CA SER A 62 13.10 8.98 -1.53
C SER A 62 13.22 10.38 -0.92
N ALA A 63 13.47 11.38 -1.77
CA ALA A 63 13.54 12.77 -1.33
C ALA A 63 12.16 13.29 -0.90
N ARG A 64 12.14 14.29 -0.02
CA ARG A 64 10.94 15.12 0.19
C ARG A 64 10.81 16.10 -0.97
N PRO A 65 9.60 16.31 -1.51
CA PRO A 65 9.38 17.35 -2.51
C PRO A 65 9.66 18.73 -1.91
N VAL A 66 10.11 19.67 -2.75
CA VAL A 66 10.51 21.01 -2.32
C VAL A 66 9.33 21.80 -1.74
N ASP A 67 8.15 21.63 -2.33
CA ASP A 67 6.89 22.26 -1.94
C ASP A 67 6.08 21.42 -0.94
N ASP A 68 6.67 20.32 -0.44
CA ASP A 68 5.99 19.38 0.45
C ASP A 68 4.71 18.74 -0.15
N ARG A 69 4.60 18.66 -1.47
CA ARG A 69 3.47 18.11 -2.19
C ARG A 69 3.29 16.61 -1.96
N VAL A 70 2.17 16.22 -1.37
CA VAL A 70 1.84 14.84 -1.00
C VAL A 70 0.38 14.49 -1.29
N ASP A 71 -0.24 15.22 -2.23
CA ASP A 71 -1.57 14.90 -2.73
C ASP A 71 -1.58 13.60 -3.57
N LEU A 72 -2.77 13.11 -3.88
CA LEU A 72 -2.93 11.88 -4.65
C LEU A 72 -2.40 12.02 -6.08
N ASP A 73 -2.49 13.23 -6.67
CA ASP A 73 -1.96 13.50 -8.02
C ASP A 73 -0.46 13.24 -8.07
N ALA A 74 0.26 13.68 -7.03
CA ALA A 74 1.68 13.43 -6.89
C ALA A 74 2.01 11.92 -6.83
N PHE A 75 1.20 11.11 -6.13
CA PHE A 75 1.41 9.66 -6.06
C PHE A 75 1.11 8.96 -7.40
N VAL A 76 0.14 9.45 -8.18
CA VAL A 76 -0.14 8.93 -9.53
C VAL A 76 1.01 9.30 -10.48
N GLU A 77 1.52 10.53 -10.42
CA GLU A 77 2.70 10.96 -11.19
C GLU A 77 3.93 10.13 -10.85
N ASP A 78 4.15 9.81 -9.56
CA ASP A 78 5.24 8.93 -9.13
C ASP A 78 5.13 7.53 -9.76
N ALA A 79 3.92 6.95 -9.75
CA ALA A 79 3.66 5.65 -10.35
C ALA A 79 3.98 5.66 -11.87
N ILE A 80 3.52 6.70 -12.59
CA ILE A 80 3.80 6.88 -14.02
C ILE A 80 5.31 7.02 -14.26
N ALA A 81 6.01 7.87 -13.50
CA ALA A 81 7.44 8.06 -13.63
C ALA A 81 8.24 6.77 -13.44
N VAL A 82 7.82 5.91 -12.50
CA VAL A 82 8.45 4.59 -12.26
C VAL A 82 8.20 3.65 -13.44
N MET A 83 6.98 3.62 -13.99
CA MET A 83 6.65 2.83 -15.17
C MET A 83 7.46 3.29 -16.39
N ASP A 84 7.52 4.59 -16.63
CA ASP A 84 8.23 5.18 -17.79
C ASP A 84 9.73 4.90 -17.71
N HIS A 85 10.33 5.08 -16.52
CA HIS A 85 11.75 4.75 -16.29
C HIS A 85 12.05 3.28 -16.56
N ALA A 86 11.12 2.38 -16.21
CA ALA A 86 11.26 0.95 -16.43
C ALA A 86 10.92 0.51 -17.88
N GLY A 87 10.50 1.43 -18.76
CA GLY A 87 10.06 1.14 -20.12
C GLY A 87 8.75 0.36 -20.19
N VAL A 88 7.87 0.52 -19.19
CA VAL A 88 6.61 -0.20 -19.04
C VAL A 88 5.44 0.69 -19.47
N THR A 89 4.80 0.36 -20.57
CA THR A 89 3.62 1.09 -21.05
C THR A 89 2.35 0.72 -20.30
N THR A 90 2.15 -0.57 -20.02
CA THR A 90 0.97 -1.09 -19.31
C THR A 90 1.40 -2.15 -18.30
N ALA A 91 0.82 -2.15 -17.10
CA ALA A 91 1.10 -3.13 -16.05
C ALA A 91 -0.14 -3.56 -15.29
N THR A 92 -0.10 -4.76 -14.71
CA THR A 92 -1.00 -5.12 -13.60
C THR A 92 -0.50 -4.43 -12.34
N VAL A 93 -1.41 -3.79 -11.60
CA VAL A 93 -1.06 -3.07 -10.37
C VAL A 93 -1.40 -3.95 -9.16
N ALA A 94 -0.39 -4.42 -8.44
CA ALA A 94 -0.57 -4.96 -7.10
C ALA A 94 -0.51 -3.81 -6.08
N SER A 95 -1.51 -3.72 -5.21
CA SER A 95 -1.66 -2.55 -4.34
C SER A 95 -2.07 -2.95 -2.92
N TRP A 96 -1.59 -2.20 -1.93
CA TRP A 96 -1.91 -2.42 -0.53
C TRP A 96 -2.28 -1.13 0.18
N SER A 97 -3.37 -1.17 0.99
CA SER A 97 -3.77 -0.06 1.86
C SER A 97 -3.96 1.25 1.08
N ALA A 98 -3.22 2.31 1.37
CA ALA A 98 -3.24 3.58 0.66
C ALA A 98 -2.91 3.42 -0.84
N GLY A 99 -2.05 2.46 -1.19
CA GLY A 99 -1.70 2.15 -2.58
C GLY A 99 -2.89 1.70 -3.43
N VAL A 100 -3.95 1.18 -2.80
CA VAL A 100 -5.20 0.82 -3.51
C VAL A 100 -5.88 2.06 -4.07
N THR A 101 -5.92 3.17 -3.33
CA THR A 101 -6.45 4.44 -3.83
C THR A 101 -5.65 4.92 -5.05
N VAL A 102 -4.30 4.86 -4.97
CA VAL A 102 -3.42 5.22 -6.09
C VAL A 102 -3.68 4.33 -7.31
N ALA A 103 -3.82 3.02 -7.12
CA ALA A 103 -4.05 2.07 -8.21
C ALA A 103 -5.36 2.35 -8.96
N PHE A 104 -6.44 2.63 -8.24
CA PHE A 104 -7.73 2.95 -8.85
C PHE A 104 -7.74 4.32 -9.53
N GLU A 105 -7.07 5.33 -8.96
CA GLU A 105 -6.90 6.63 -9.61
C GLU A 105 -6.07 6.52 -10.88
N LEU A 106 -4.96 5.78 -10.84
CA LEU A 106 -4.14 5.52 -12.01
C LEU A 106 -4.97 4.84 -13.11
N ALA A 107 -5.74 3.80 -12.78
CA ALA A 107 -6.58 3.11 -13.75
C ALA A 107 -7.73 3.98 -14.28
N GLY A 108 -8.30 4.87 -13.45
CA GLY A 108 -9.38 5.77 -13.86
C GLY A 108 -8.91 6.91 -14.75
N ARG A 109 -7.73 7.46 -14.50
CA ARG A 109 -7.16 8.59 -15.25
C ARG A 109 -6.32 8.18 -16.45
N HIS A 110 -5.66 7.02 -16.35
CA HIS A 110 -4.74 6.47 -17.35
C HIS A 110 -5.09 5.01 -17.64
N PRO A 111 -6.30 4.73 -18.20
CA PRO A 111 -6.77 3.35 -18.41
C PRO A 111 -5.85 2.55 -19.34
N GLU A 112 -5.08 3.21 -20.22
CA GLU A 112 -4.09 2.57 -21.08
C GLU A 112 -2.85 2.07 -20.31
N ARG A 113 -2.65 2.54 -19.08
CA ARG A 113 -1.48 2.19 -18.28
C ARG A 113 -1.73 0.98 -17.37
N VAL A 114 -2.99 0.58 -17.14
CA VAL A 114 -3.36 -0.47 -16.19
C VAL A 114 -4.24 -1.53 -16.84
N ASN A 115 -3.81 -2.78 -16.83
CA ASN A 115 -4.56 -3.92 -17.38
C ASN A 115 -5.18 -4.84 -16.32
N GLY A 116 -4.89 -4.64 -15.04
CA GLY A 116 -5.48 -5.40 -13.93
C GLY A 116 -5.13 -4.79 -12.58
N ILE A 117 -5.95 -5.01 -11.55
CA ILE A 117 -5.73 -4.52 -10.18
C ILE A 117 -5.87 -5.65 -9.17
N LEU A 118 -4.84 -5.86 -8.35
CA LEU A 118 -4.90 -6.62 -7.11
C LEU A 118 -4.98 -5.61 -5.95
N ALA A 119 -6.13 -5.50 -5.30
CA ALA A 119 -6.39 -4.59 -4.20
C ALA A 119 -6.35 -5.34 -2.85
N VAL A 120 -5.31 -5.12 -2.06
CA VAL A 120 -5.09 -5.81 -0.78
C VAL A 120 -5.30 -4.83 0.38
N ALA A 121 -6.18 -5.17 1.31
CA ALA A 121 -6.46 -4.42 2.54
C ALA A 121 -6.57 -2.89 2.30
N GLY A 122 -7.32 -2.49 1.28
CA GLY A 122 -7.47 -1.07 0.90
C GLY A 122 -8.76 -0.80 0.13
N VAL A 123 -9.22 0.44 0.16
CA VAL A 123 -10.43 0.89 -0.54
C VAL A 123 -10.08 1.98 -1.57
N PRO A 124 -10.89 2.13 -2.62
CA PRO A 124 -10.71 3.18 -3.63
C PRO A 124 -11.09 4.58 -3.07
N GLY A 125 -10.30 5.12 -2.18
CA GLY A 125 -10.49 6.44 -1.58
C GLY A 125 -11.33 6.47 -0.29
N ASN A 126 -11.33 7.63 0.38
CA ASN A 126 -11.98 7.87 1.67
C ASN A 126 -11.51 6.90 2.79
N THR A 127 -10.24 6.55 2.79
CA THR A 127 -9.63 5.51 3.63
C THR A 127 -9.90 5.73 5.13
N PHE A 128 -9.80 6.96 5.64
CA PHE A 128 -10.01 7.24 7.06
C PHE A 128 -11.46 7.01 7.53
N ALA A 129 -12.43 7.03 6.63
CA ALA A 129 -13.81 6.75 6.97
C ALA A 129 -14.09 5.24 7.18
N THR A 130 -13.23 4.37 6.67
CA THR A 130 -13.37 2.91 6.84
C THR A 130 -12.63 2.37 8.06
N MET A 131 -11.76 3.18 8.66
CA MET A 131 -11.03 2.81 9.88
C MET A 131 -11.98 2.58 11.05
N LEU A 132 -11.62 1.64 11.92
CA LEU A 132 -12.41 1.23 13.09
C LEU A 132 -13.80 0.61 12.75
N ALA A 133 -14.05 0.27 11.48
CA ALA A 133 -15.28 -0.40 11.06
C ALA A 133 -15.58 -1.72 11.81
N PRO A 134 -14.61 -2.58 12.14
CA PRO A 134 -14.86 -3.80 12.91
C PRO A 134 -15.47 -3.57 14.29
N ILE A 135 -15.16 -2.44 14.92
CA ILE A 135 -15.77 -2.04 16.22
C ILE A 135 -16.98 -1.12 16.06
N LYS A 136 -17.53 -1.06 14.82
CA LYS A 136 -18.78 -0.34 14.48
C LYS A 136 -18.76 1.16 14.76
N VAL A 137 -17.60 1.81 14.66
CA VAL A 137 -17.50 3.28 14.72
C VAL A 137 -18.09 3.86 13.44
N PRO A 138 -19.05 4.82 13.54
CA PRO A 138 -19.62 5.47 12.36
C PRO A 138 -18.55 6.15 11.48
N PRO A 139 -18.63 6.06 10.13
CA PRO A 139 -17.61 6.56 9.21
C PRO A 139 -17.21 8.03 9.41
N PHE A 140 -18.18 8.90 9.71
CA PHE A 140 -17.91 10.32 9.93
C PHE A 140 -17.14 10.59 11.24
N ILE A 141 -17.37 9.76 12.27
CA ILE A 141 -16.62 9.82 13.54
C ILE A 141 -15.21 9.28 13.33
N ALA A 142 -15.08 8.13 12.67
CA ALA A 142 -13.79 7.54 12.35
C ALA A 142 -12.92 8.54 11.56
N LYS A 143 -13.47 9.15 10.49
CA LYS A 143 -12.75 10.16 9.70
C LYS A 143 -12.29 11.34 10.55
N LYS A 144 -13.18 11.94 11.36
CA LYS A 144 -12.82 13.07 12.23
C LYS A 144 -11.72 12.71 13.24
N LEU A 145 -11.84 11.53 13.86
CA LEU A 145 -10.86 11.04 14.82
C LEU A 145 -9.50 10.82 14.17
N MET A 146 -9.46 10.15 13.02
CA MET A 146 -8.19 9.84 12.33
C MET A 146 -7.53 11.08 11.73
N VAL A 147 -8.29 12.03 11.19
CA VAL A 147 -7.78 13.34 10.78
C VAL A 147 -7.22 14.11 11.97
N GLY A 148 -7.91 14.10 13.10
CA GLY A 148 -7.45 14.73 14.34
C GLY A 148 -6.14 14.13 14.84
N LEU A 149 -6.04 12.80 14.86
CA LEU A 149 -4.81 12.09 15.22
C LEU A 149 -3.66 12.38 14.26
N ALA A 150 -3.91 12.40 12.96
CA ALA A 150 -2.89 12.73 11.97
C ALA A 150 -2.39 14.18 12.13
N ARG A 151 -3.31 15.14 12.34
CA ARG A 151 -2.93 16.53 12.60
C ARG A 151 -2.15 16.72 13.91
N SER A 152 -2.57 16.03 14.98
CA SER A 152 -1.82 16.07 16.25
C SER A 152 -0.46 15.35 16.11
N GLY A 153 -0.36 14.28 15.35
CA GLY A 153 0.88 13.58 15.03
C GLY A 153 1.86 14.45 14.25
N GLY A 154 1.36 15.32 13.37
CA GLY A 154 2.16 16.36 12.72
C GLY A 154 2.83 17.30 13.74
N PHE A 155 2.12 17.69 14.78
CA PHE A 155 2.63 18.59 15.83
C PHE A 155 3.51 17.85 16.86
N SER A 156 3.08 16.67 17.35
CA SER A 156 3.80 15.88 18.35
C SER A 156 4.91 15.00 17.77
N GLY A 157 5.04 14.92 16.47
CA GLY A 157 5.99 14.05 15.78
C GLY A 157 7.45 14.31 16.18
N HIS A 158 7.81 15.54 16.50
CA HIS A 158 9.15 15.89 16.99
C HIS A 158 9.45 15.30 18.38
N VAL A 159 8.42 15.12 19.23
CA VAL A 159 8.55 14.49 20.55
C VAL A 159 8.58 12.97 20.44
N ILE A 160 7.81 12.42 19.52
CA ILE A 160 7.66 10.96 19.33
C ILE A 160 8.85 10.37 18.54
N ALA A 161 9.42 11.10 17.58
CA ALA A 161 10.50 10.62 16.72
C ALA A 161 11.74 10.07 17.48
N PRO A 162 12.24 10.68 18.56
CA PRO A 162 13.35 10.12 19.32
C PRO A 162 13.00 8.77 19.97
N ILE A 163 11.72 8.59 20.34
CA ILE A 163 11.22 7.37 20.99
C ILE A 163 11.12 6.25 19.94
N THR A 164 10.48 6.50 18.80
CA THR A 164 10.29 5.49 17.75
C THR A 164 11.62 4.99 17.17
N LYS A 165 12.60 5.88 17.03
CA LYS A 165 13.96 5.53 16.57
C LYS A 165 14.75 4.70 17.59
N ARG A 166 14.39 4.73 18.87
CA ARG A 166 15.07 4.00 19.94
C ARG A 166 14.39 2.68 20.28
N ILE A 167 13.24 2.37 19.70
CA ILE A 167 12.58 1.07 19.91
C ILE A 167 13.53 -0.03 19.41
N PRO A 168 13.95 -0.96 20.27
CA PRO A 168 14.78 -2.07 19.82
C PRO A 168 13.89 -3.07 19.05
N TRP A 169 13.88 -2.96 17.73
CA TRP A 169 13.17 -3.91 16.88
C TRP A 169 13.93 -5.24 16.88
N THR A 170 13.60 -6.10 17.81
CA THR A 170 14.13 -7.45 17.97
C THR A 170 13.08 -8.49 17.57
N LYS A 171 13.48 -9.76 17.47
CA LYS A 171 12.49 -10.85 17.32
C LYS A 171 11.47 -10.87 18.47
N ALA A 172 11.88 -10.46 19.68
CA ALA A 172 10.99 -10.39 20.85
C ALA A 172 9.91 -9.32 20.69
N THR A 173 10.27 -8.11 20.21
CA THR A 173 9.28 -7.04 19.95
C THR A 173 8.34 -7.41 18.79
N ALA A 174 8.83 -8.05 17.72
CA ALA A 174 8.00 -8.58 16.65
C ALA A 174 7.01 -9.65 17.17
N ASN A 175 7.49 -10.58 18.02
CA ASN A 175 6.63 -11.58 18.64
C ASN A 175 5.58 -10.98 19.57
N MET A 176 5.91 -9.92 20.30
CA MET A 176 4.94 -9.21 21.15
C MET A 176 3.78 -8.64 20.31
N LEU A 177 4.07 -8.05 19.13
CA LEU A 177 3.03 -7.57 18.21
C LEU A 177 2.15 -8.72 17.68
N ARG A 178 2.74 -9.87 17.38
CA ARG A 178 1.99 -11.06 16.97
C ARG A 178 1.11 -11.60 18.12
N TRP A 179 1.59 -11.61 19.35
CA TRP A 179 0.83 -12.05 20.52
C TRP A 179 -0.29 -11.07 20.89
N SER A 180 -0.10 -9.76 20.68
CA SER A 180 -1.15 -8.76 20.90
C SER A 180 -2.28 -8.84 19.89
N ARG A 181 -2.13 -9.65 18.82
CA ARG A 181 -3.05 -9.77 17.68
C ARG A 181 -3.25 -8.47 16.87
N LEU A 182 -2.36 -7.50 17.05
CA LEU A 182 -2.27 -6.36 16.13
C LEU A 182 -1.79 -6.80 14.75
N ILE A 183 -0.95 -7.85 14.74
CA ILE A 183 -0.50 -8.57 13.55
C ILE A 183 -0.78 -10.05 13.77
N ASN A 184 -1.24 -10.75 12.73
CA ASN A 184 -1.55 -12.17 12.84
C ASN A 184 -0.28 -12.98 13.20
N PRO A 185 -0.37 -13.98 14.09
CA PRO A 185 0.73 -14.89 14.38
C PRO A 185 1.33 -15.63 13.17
N ALA A 186 0.61 -15.67 12.03
CA ALA A 186 1.10 -16.25 10.78
C ALA A 186 2.27 -15.47 10.15
N ALA A 187 2.40 -14.16 10.45
CA ALA A 187 3.50 -13.36 9.95
C ALA A 187 4.87 -13.88 10.42
N ASP A 188 5.87 -13.93 9.53
CA ASP A 188 7.24 -14.25 9.94
C ASP A 188 7.84 -13.13 10.80
N ALA A 189 8.44 -13.49 11.93
CA ALA A 189 8.95 -12.52 12.89
C ALA A 189 10.22 -11.79 12.38
N ALA A 190 11.01 -12.39 11.50
CA ALA A 190 12.22 -11.78 10.96
C ALA A 190 11.86 -10.75 9.88
N GLU A 191 10.95 -11.11 8.97
CA GLU A 191 10.42 -10.20 7.95
C GLU A 191 9.71 -9.01 8.58
N LEU A 192 8.84 -9.27 9.57
CA LEU A 192 8.15 -8.23 10.32
C LEU A 192 9.11 -7.27 11.02
N ARG A 193 10.19 -7.79 11.62
CA ARG A 193 11.23 -6.95 12.24
C ARG A 193 11.86 -6.02 11.21
N THR A 194 12.26 -6.54 10.06
CA THR A 194 12.91 -5.73 9.00
C THR A 194 11.96 -4.67 8.47
N LEU A 195 10.71 -5.04 8.20
CA LEU A 195 9.65 -4.12 7.80
C LEU A 195 9.52 -2.95 8.80
N LEU A 196 9.42 -3.25 10.09
CA LEU A 196 9.21 -2.25 11.14
C LEU A 196 10.45 -1.37 11.36
N GLN A 197 11.66 -1.95 11.29
CA GLN A 197 12.90 -1.19 11.38
C GLN A 197 12.97 -0.10 10.31
N GLU A 198 12.71 -0.45 9.06
CA GLU A 198 12.74 0.52 7.96
C GLU A 198 11.57 1.50 8.04
N PHE A 199 10.36 1.03 8.34
CA PHE A 199 9.18 1.89 8.50
C PHE A 199 9.42 2.99 9.54
N CYS A 200 10.03 2.67 10.68
CA CYS A 200 10.32 3.61 11.76
C CYS A 200 11.48 4.58 11.46
N THR A 201 12.15 4.47 10.31
CA THR A 201 13.08 5.50 9.84
C THR A 201 12.35 6.77 9.38
N THR A 202 11.10 6.64 8.95
CA THR A 202 10.27 7.78 8.53
C THR A 202 9.89 8.64 9.74
N HIS A 203 10.08 9.96 9.62
CA HIS A 203 9.71 10.87 10.69
C HIS A 203 8.18 10.88 10.89
N PRO A 204 7.67 10.73 12.12
CA PRO A 204 6.22 10.62 12.37
C PRO A 204 5.39 11.79 11.84
N SER A 205 5.90 13.02 11.90
CA SER A 205 5.19 14.19 11.34
C SER A 205 5.11 14.13 9.81
N TRP A 206 6.13 13.57 9.14
CA TRP A 206 6.10 13.38 7.70
C TRP A 206 5.10 12.29 7.32
N TYR A 207 5.10 11.17 8.07
CA TYR A 207 4.10 10.12 7.88
C TYR A 207 2.66 10.64 8.06
N ALA A 208 2.43 11.48 9.08
CA ALA A 208 1.14 12.12 9.30
C ALA A 208 0.72 13.02 8.12
N LYS A 209 1.67 13.75 7.53
CA LYS A 209 1.44 14.58 6.34
C LYS A 209 1.04 13.73 5.13
N LEU A 210 1.79 12.65 4.85
CA LEU A 210 1.46 11.69 3.80
C LEU A 210 0.06 11.09 3.99
N ALA A 211 -0.28 10.72 5.23
CA ALA A 211 -1.57 10.14 5.57
C ALA A 211 -2.72 11.13 5.33
N LEU A 212 -2.54 12.40 5.66
CA LEU A 212 -3.52 13.46 5.38
C LEU A 212 -3.72 13.64 3.88
N GLY A 213 -2.63 13.71 3.09
CA GLY A 213 -2.70 13.86 1.64
C GLY A 213 -3.54 12.77 0.96
N VAL A 214 -3.37 11.51 1.37
CA VAL A 214 -4.19 10.40 0.85
C VAL A 214 -5.63 10.45 1.39
N SER A 215 -5.84 10.91 2.64
CA SER A 215 -7.16 10.90 3.28
C SER A 215 -8.13 11.97 2.77
N GLU A 216 -7.61 13.05 2.22
CA GLU A 216 -8.41 14.16 1.68
C GLU A 216 -9.09 13.78 0.37
N HIS A 217 -8.60 12.74 -0.28
CA HIS A 217 -9.15 12.26 -1.54
C HIS A 217 -10.53 11.62 -1.36
N GLN A 218 -11.47 12.02 -2.24
CA GLN A 218 -12.80 11.41 -2.30
C GLN A 218 -12.73 10.01 -2.93
N ARG A 219 -13.81 9.23 -2.81
CA ARG A 219 -13.88 7.92 -3.46
C ARG A 219 -13.77 8.03 -4.98
N VAL A 220 -12.88 7.24 -5.56
CA VAL A 220 -12.77 7.06 -7.02
C VAL A 220 -14.08 6.45 -7.54
N SER A 221 -14.54 6.92 -8.71
CA SER A 221 -15.63 6.26 -9.40
C SER A 221 -15.20 4.89 -9.89
N LEU A 222 -15.92 3.85 -9.50
CA LEU A 222 -15.65 2.48 -9.91
C LEU A 222 -16.40 2.08 -11.18
N SER A 223 -17.33 2.90 -11.67
CA SER A 223 -18.17 2.59 -12.83
C SER A 223 -17.39 2.53 -14.15
N SER A 224 -16.23 3.17 -14.22
CA SER A 224 -15.35 3.16 -15.40
C SER A 224 -14.29 2.05 -15.32
N ILE A 225 -14.18 1.31 -14.21
CA ILE A 225 -13.18 0.25 -14.06
C ILE A 225 -13.74 -1.03 -14.69
N ALA A 226 -13.24 -1.36 -15.88
CA ALA A 226 -13.64 -2.54 -16.65
C ALA A 226 -12.55 -3.61 -16.72
N ILE A 227 -11.40 -3.39 -16.09
CA ILE A 227 -10.26 -4.32 -16.09
C ILE A 227 -10.42 -5.40 -15.02
N PRO A 228 -9.85 -6.60 -15.24
CA PRO A 228 -9.82 -7.65 -14.22
C PRO A 228 -9.33 -7.13 -12.88
N THR A 229 -10.12 -7.33 -11.84
CA THR A 229 -9.80 -6.83 -10.49
C THR A 229 -10.00 -7.94 -9.46
N THR A 230 -9.08 -8.06 -8.51
CA THR A 230 -9.17 -8.96 -7.37
C THR A 230 -9.01 -8.15 -6.08
N PHE A 231 -9.92 -8.37 -5.12
CA PHE A 231 -9.88 -7.76 -3.78
C PHE A 231 -9.54 -8.83 -2.75
N ILE A 232 -8.59 -8.53 -1.86
CA ILE A 232 -8.24 -9.37 -0.70
C ILE A 232 -8.41 -8.54 0.57
N SER A 233 -9.32 -8.93 1.45
CA SER A 233 -9.60 -8.25 2.72
C SER A 233 -9.23 -9.09 3.93
N GLY A 234 -8.90 -8.42 5.03
CA GLY A 234 -8.71 -9.04 6.34
C GLY A 234 -9.97 -8.93 7.19
N ARG A 235 -10.44 -10.06 7.76
CA ARG A 235 -11.62 -10.10 8.64
C ARG A 235 -11.45 -9.20 9.87
N TRP A 236 -10.22 -9.09 10.38
CA TRP A 236 -9.89 -8.33 11.59
C TRP A 236 -9.10 -7.05 11.28
N ASP A 237 -9.18 -6.58 10.04
CA ASP A 237 -8.53 -5.34 9.63
C ASP A 237 -9.23 -4.13 10.26
N MET A 238 -8.52 -3.45 11.18
CA MET A 238 -9.01 -2.27 11.90
C MET A 238 -8.84 -0.97 11.09
N LEU A 239 -8.04 -1.01 10.01
CA LEU A 239 -7.73 0.16 9.17
C LEU A 239 -8.61 0.19 7.92
N THR A 240 -8.97 -0.99 7.39
CA THR A 240 -9.82 -1.09 6.20
C THR A 240 -10.89 -2.17 6.42
N GLY A 241 -12.13 -1.74 6.58
CA GLY A 241 -13.22 -2.67 6.85
C GLY A 241 -13.46 -3.66 5.71
N ALA A 242 -13.53 -4.97 6.02
CA ALA A 242 -13.80 -6.02 5.03
C ALA A 242 -15.13 -5.79 4.28
N ARG A 243 -16.15 -5.22 4.97
CA ARG A 243 -17.44 -4.86 4.37
C ARG A 243 -17.32 -3.75 3.32
N ASP A 244 -16.44 -2.76 3.55
CA ASP A 244 -16.20 -1.68 2.59
C ASP A 244 -15.49 -2.21 1.35
N MET A 245 -14.54 -3.13 1.51
CA MET A 245 -13.89 -3.81 0.39
C MET A 245 -14.84 -4.71 -0.39
N LEU A 246 -15.71 -5.47 0.29
CA LEU A 246 -16.77 -6.25 -0.36
C LEU A 246 -17.71 -5.35 -1.15
N SER A 247 -18.15 -4.23 -0.57
CA SER A 247 -18.99 -3.25 -1.26
C SER A 247 -18.29 -2.62 -2.47
N ALA A 248 -16.98 -2.40 -2.40
CA ALA A 248 -16.19 -1.93 -3.54
C ALA A 248 -16.13 -3.00 -4.64
N SER A 249 -15.86 -4.25 -4.28
CA SER A 249 -15.78 -5.35 -5.25
C SER A 249 -17.10 -5.55 -6.00
N GLN A 250 -18.24 -5.45 -5.33
CA GLN A 250 -19.56 -5.59 -5.96
C GLN A 250 -19.89 -4.51 -6.99
N ARG A 251 -19.12 -3.38 -7.00
CA ARG A 251 -19.28 -2.28 -7.96
C ARG A 251 -18.31 -2.36 -9.14
N VAL A 252 -17.38 -3.29 -9.13
CA VAL A 252 -16.47 -3.56 -10.26
C VAL A 252 -16.92 -4.85 -10.94
N ALA A 253 -17.38 -4.75 -12.17
CA ALA A 253 -17.91 -5.89 -12.92
C ALA A 253 -16.86 -7.01 -13.06
N GLY A 254 -17.27 -8.25 -12.82
CA GLY A 254 -16.38 -9.42 -12.92
C GLY A 254 -15.22 -9.44 -11.91
N SER A 255 -15.26 -8.61 -10.87
CA SER A 255 -14.22 -8.65 -9.83
C SER A 255 -14.28 -9.95 -9.01
N ARG A 256 -13.10 -10.38 -8.53
CA ARG A 256 -12.95 -11.46 -7.56
C ARG A 256 -12.77 -10.86 -6.16
N TYR A 257 -13.43 -11.45 -5.16
CA TYR A 257 -13.26 -11.07 -3.76
C TYR A 257 -12.86 -12.26 -2.90
N ARG A 258 -11.88 -12.04 -2.02
CA ARG A 258 -11.43 -13.03 -1.03
C ARG A 258 -11.26 -12.39 0.34
N GLU A 259 -11.90 -12.95 1.37
CA GLU A 259 -11.70 -12.56 2.76
C GLU A 259 -10.77 -13.59 3.44
N LEU A 260 -9.76 -13.10 4.16
CA LEU A 260 -8.84 -13.92 4.93
C LEU A 260 -9.04 -13.69 6.45
N ALA A 261 -8.71 -14.69 7.24
CA ALA A 261 -8.60 -14.57 8.69
C ALA A 261 -7.32 -13.82 9.07
N SER A 262 -7.24 -12.56 8.66
CA SER A 262 -6.06 -11.69 8.67
C SER A 262 -6.39 -10.34 9.29
N THR A 263 -5.34 -9.60 9.67
CA THR A 263 -5.39 -8.19 10.02
C THR A 263 -5.13 -7.31 8.77
N HIS A 264 -4.65 -6.08 8.96
CA HIS A 264 -4.28 -5.18 7.86
C HIS A 264 -3.03 -5.63 7.09
N PHE A 265 -2.18 -6.43 7.70
CA PHE A 265 -0.84 -6.78 7.21
C PHE A 265 -0.85 -8.04 6.32
N ILE A 266 -1.89 -8.22 5.51
CA ILE A 266 -2.11 -9.38 4.64
C ILE A 266 -0.86 -9.79 3.85
N PRO A 267 -0.09 -8.88 3.20
CA PRO A 267 1.05 -9.30 2.38
C PRO A 267 2.17 -9.95 3.19
N VAL A 268 2.30 -9.61 4.48
CA VAL A 268 3.28 -10.20 5.41
C VAL A 268 2.72 -11.43 6.12
N GLU A 269 1.42 -11.45 6.40
CA GLU A 269 0.74 -12.53 7.11
C GLU A 269 0.49 -13.75 6.22
N PHE A 270 0.12 -13.51 4.96
CA PHE A 270 -0.23 -14.55 3.99
C PHE A 270 0.43 -14.31 2.61
N PRO A 271 1.78 -14.20 2.56
CA PRO A 271 2.50 -13.81 1.35
C PRO A 271 2.24 -14.73 0.16
N HIS A 272 2.14 -16.05 0.40
CA HIS A 272 1.86 -17.02 -0.67
C HIS A 272 0.46 -16.86 -1.25
N ILE A 273 -0.55 -16.60 -0.39
CA ILE A 273 -1.93 -16.39 -0.86
C ILE A 273 -2.01 -15.15 -1.75
N VAL A 274 -1.29 -14.07 -1.38
CA VAL A 274 -1.26 -12.84 -2.18
C VAL A 274 -0.60 -13.09 -3.54
N LEU A 275 0.48 -13.85 -3.58
CA LEU A 275 1.14 -14.25 -4.84
C LEU A 275 0.24 -15.12 -5.71
N ASP A 276 -0.46 -16.10 -5.12
CA ASP A 276 -1.39 -16.98 -5.84
C ASP A 276 -2.56 -16.20 -6.45
N GLU A 277 -3.16 -15.26 -5.69
CA GLU A 277 -4.23 -14.40 -6.21
C GLU A 277 -3.74 -13.43 -7.29
N LEU A 278 -2.47 -12.98 -7.21
CA LEU A 278 -1.87 -12.21 -8.29
C LEU A 278 -1.72 -13.05 -9.56
N LYS A 279 -1.25 -14.30 -9.46
CA LYS A 279 -1.12 -15.20 -10.62
C LYS A 279 -2.49 -15.47 -11.26
N LEU A 280 -3.51 -15.76 -10.45
CA LEU A 280 -4.90 -15.92 -10.95
C LEU A 280 -5.42 -14.65 -11.63
N LEU A 281 -5.03 -13.47 -11.15
CA LEU A 281 -5.37 -12.21 -11.80
C LEU A 281 -4.66 -12.06 -13.15
N LEU A 282 -3.36 -12.37 -13.20
CA LEU A 282 -2.57 -12.31 -14.44
C LEU A 282 -3.12 -13.25 -15.52
N ASP A 283 -3.56 -14.46 -15.14
CA ASP A 283 -4.24 -15.39 -16.06
C ASP A 283 -5.52 -14.77 -16.64
N ARG A 284 -6.29 -14.03 -15.84
CA ARG A 284 -7.49 -13.30 -16.28
C ARG A 284 -7.19 -12.07 -17.14
N VAL A 285 -6.02 -11.48 -17.00
CA VAL A 285 -5.54 -10.36 -17.83
C VAL A 285 -5.08 -10.86 -19.19
N ALA A 286 -4.55 -12.09 -19.25
CA ALA A 286 -4.05 -12.69 -20.48
C ALA A 286 -5.16 -13.35 -21.33
N ALA A 287 -6.33 -13.65 -20.75
CA ALA A 287 -7.48 -14.28 -21.42
C ALA A 287 -8.32 -13.31 -22.23
#